data_e480f6939a172c0820dacbea075d0dea
#
_entry.id   e480f6939a172c0820dacbea075d0dea
#
_cell.length_a   1.000
_cell.length_b   1.000
_cell.length_c   1.000
_cell.angle_alpha   90.00
_cell.angle_beta   90.00
_cell.angle_gamma   90.00
#
_symmetry.space_group_name_H-M   'P 1'
#
loop_
_entity.id
_entity.type
_entity.pdbx_description
1 polymer ?
#
loop_
_entity_poly.entity_id
_entity_poly.type
_entity_poly.pdbx_seq_one_letter_code
_entity_poly.pdbx_strand_id
1 'polypeptide(L)'
;MVNSSAVKVVCIEDEREMIDLVQLILTRRGYEVHGALGGREGLALIEAVQPDLVLLDLMMPDMDGWEVYQQMKANEHMKSIPVIIVTAKAQSIDKVLGLHIAKVEDYITKPFGPSELLAAVTRVLHEAGIEIEGA
;
A
#
# COMPACT_ATOMS: atom_id res chain seq x y z
N MET A 1 20.44 8.93 15.51
CA MET A 1 20.13 8.82 15.00
C MET A 1 19.37 8.75 14.29
N VAL A 2 19.23 8.71 14.03
CA VAL A 2 18.64 8.64 13.39
C VAL A 2 17.94 8.13 12.53
N ASN A 3 17.45 7.52 12.40
CA ASN A 3 16.68 6.79 11.62
C ASN A 3 15.49 7.37 11.13
N SER A 4 15.39 8.63 11.11
CA SER A 4 14.28 9.35 10.61
C SER A 4 14.13 9.19 9.13
N SER A 5 15.05 8.52 8.50
CA SER A 5 15.00 8.35 7.06
C SER A 5 14.39 7.01 6.64
N ALA A 6 13.84 6.26 7.56
CA ALA A 6 13.20 5.00 7.19
C ALA A 6 12.01 5.27 6.27
N VAL A 7 11.91 4.49 5.21
CA VAL A 7 10.77 4.58 4.30
C VAL A 7 9.56 3.96 4.98
N LYS A 8 8.46 4.68 5.00
CA LYS A 8 7.25 4.27 5.72
C LYS A 8 6.19 3.75 4.77
N VAL A 9 5.63 2.60 5.11
CA VAL A 9 4.59 1.95 4.32
C VAL A 9 3.38 1.74 5.21
N VAL A 10 2.20 2.11 4.72
CA VAL A 10 0.95 1.78 5.40
C VAL A 10 0.29 0.65 4.63
N CYS A 11 -0.08 -0.42 5.33
CA CYS A 11 -0.73 -1.58 4.74
C CYS A 11 -2.16 -1.63 5.25
N ILE A 12 -3.14 -1.45 4.36
CA ILE A 12 -4.55 -1.47 4.71
C ILE A 12 -5.15 -2.79 4.24
N GLU A 13 -5.53 -3.62 5.18
CA GLU A 13 -5.91 -5.00 4.92
C GLU A 13 -6.73 -5.51 6.08
N ASP A 14 -7.86 -6.18 5.83
CA ASP A 14 -8.71 -6.64 6.92
C ASP A 14 -8.28 -7.96 7.54
N GLU A 15 -7.29 -8.64 6.97
CA GLU A 15 -6.78 -9.89 7.53
C GLU A 15 -5.46 -9.65 8.25
N ARG A 16 -5.46 -9.84 9.55
CA ARG A 16 -4.27 -9.59 10.37
C ARG A 16 -3.06 -10.40 9.90
N GLU A 17 -3.31 -11.64 9.50
CA GLU A 17 -2.21 -12.50 9.06
C GLU A 17 -1.50 -11.94 7.84
N MET A 18 -2.25 -11.29 6.96
CA MET A 18 -1.65 -10.70 5.77
C MET A 18 -0.81 -9.47 6.14
N ILE A 19 -1.29 -8.67 7.10
CA ILE A 19 -0.51 -7.54 7.59
C ILE A 19 0.80 -8.06 8.20
N ASP A 20 0.71 -9.12 9.00
CA ASP A 20 1.90 -9.68 9.64
C ASP A 20 2.90 -10.15 8.60
N LEU A 21 2.42 -10.78 7.54
CA LEU A 21 3.30 -11.26 6.47
C LEU A 21 3.99 -10.09 5.77
N VAL A 22 3.24 -9.05 5.43
CA VAL A 22 3.80 -7.88 4.77
C VAL A 22 4.84 -7.23 5.68
N GLN A 23 4.53 -7.11 6.97
CA GLN A 23 5.48 -6.54 7.92
C GLN A 23 6.76 -7.35 7.98
N LEU A 24 6.63 -8.67 8.03
CA LEU A 24 7.80 -9.55 8.10
C LEU A 24 8.68 -9.36 6.89
N ILE A 25 8.08 -9.34 5.70
CA ILE A 25 8.84 -9.23 4.46
C ILE A 25 9.54 -7.88 4.35
N LEU A 26 8.80 -6.81 4.61
CA LEU A 26 9.34 -5.48 4.36
C LEU A 26 10.26 -4.97 5.45
N THR A 27 10.00 -5.32 6.70
CA THR A 27 10.87 -4.83 7.78
C THR A 27 12.26 -5.43 7.68
N ARG A 28 12.40 -6.60 7.09
CA ARG A 28 13.71 -7.20 6.88
C ARG A 28 14.55 -6.40 5.90
N ARG A 29 13.91 -5.56 5.11
CA ARG A 29 14.62 -4.73 4.15
C ARG A 29 14.70 -3.28 4.59
N GLY A 30 14.36 -3.02 5.85
CA GLY A 30 14.53 -1.68 6.40
C GLY A 30 13.32 -0.77 6.30
N TYR A 31 12.20 -1.26 5.79
CA TYR A 31 10.98 -0.47 5.72
C TYR A 31 10.29 -0.43 7.08
N GLU A 32 9.66 0.70 7.37
CA GLU A 32 8.81 0.82 8.57
C GLU A 32 7.37 0.61 8.12
N VAL A 33 6.72 -0.42 8.62
CA VAL A 33 5.39 -0.81 8.14
C VAL A 33 4.36 -0.64 9.24
N HIS A 34 3.28 0.06 8.92
CA HIS A 34 2.15 0.26 9.83
C HIS A 34 0.92 -0.40 9.21
N GLY A 35 0.20 -1.19 9.97
CA GLY A 35 -0.97 -1.90 9.46
C GLY A 35 -2.27 -1.35 9.99
N ALA A 36 -3.30 -1.36 9.16
CA ALA A 36 -4.64 -0.98 9.55
C ALA A 36 -5.60 -2.07 9.10
N LEU A 37 -6.56 -2.40 9.95
CA LEU A 37 -7.48 -3.51 9.71
C LEU A 37 -8.76 -3.12 8.96
N GLY A 38 -8.76 -2.00 8.28
CA GLY A 38 -9.91 -1.60 7.50
C GLY A 38 -9.70 -0.24 6.90
N GLY A 39 -10.64 0.18 6.07
CA GLY A 39 -10.49 1.42 5.32
C GLY A 39 -10.50 2.66 6.18
N ARG A 40 -11.40 2.73 7.16
CA ARG A 40 -11.48 3.90 8.01
C ARG A 40 -10.23 4.07 8.86
N GLU A 41 -9.81 2.97 9.47
CA GLU A 41 -8.59 2.96 10.26
C GLU A 41 -7.40 3.30 9.37
N GLY A 42 -7.42 2.78 8.13
CA GLY A 42 -6.35 3.05 7.18
C GLY A 42 -6.22 4.50 6.83
N LEU A 43 -7.34 5.17 6.57
CA LEU A 43 -7.30 6.59 6.24
C LEU A 43 -6.77 7.42 7.41
N ALA A 44 -7.19 7.09 8.63
CA ALA A 44 -6.69 7.77 9.82
C ALA A 44 -5.20 7.54 9.98
N LEU A 45 -4.75 6.31 9.71
CA LEU A 45 -3.34 5.96 9.83
C LEU A 45 -2.49 6.70 8.80
N ILE A 46 -2.98 6.81 7.57
CA ILE A 46 -2.26 7.56 6.54
C ILE A 46 -2.07 9.00 6.96
N GLU A 47 -3.12 9.60 7.52
CA GLU A 47 -3.04 10.98 7.98
C GLU A 47 -2.00 11.12 9.09
N ALA A 48 -1.97 10.19 10.02
CA ALA A 48 -1.06 10.25 11.16
C ALA A 48 0.40 9.96 10.76
N VAL A 49 0.60 8.99 9.88
CA VAL A 49 1.95 8.54 9.56
C VAL A 49 2.56 9.29 8.38
N GLN A 50 1.75 9.72 7.43
CA GLN A 50 2.19 10.33 6.19
C GLN A 50 3.23 9.43 5.52
N PRO A 51 2.79 8.24 5.06
CA PRO A 51 3.72 7.25 4.53
C PRO A 51 4.24 7.60 3.14
N ASP A 52 5.25 6.87 2.73
CA ASP A 52 5.82 6.99 1.39
C ASP A 52 5.11 6.08 0.40
N LEU A 53 4.34 5.12 0.89
CA LEU A 53 3.66 4.15 0.05
C LEU A 53 2.49 3.54 0.81
N VAL A 54 1.39 3.28 0.10
CA VAL A 54 0.24 2.58 0.69
C VAL A 54 0.01 1.29 -0.09
N LEU A 55 -0.10 0.19 0.65
CA LEU A 55 -0.54 -1.10 0.10
C LEU A 55 -2.01 -1.22 0.49
N LEU A 56 -2.89 -1.42 -0.48
CA LEU A 56 -4.32 -1.30 -0.27
C LEU A 56 -5.07 -2.51 -0.82
N ASP A 57 -5.79 -3.21 0.06
CA ASP A 57 -6.66 -4.29 -0.36
C ASP A 57 -7.99 -3.69 -0.84
N LEU A 58 -8.52 -4.22 -1.92
CA LEU A 58 -9.78 -3.74 -2.45
C LEU A 58 -10.99 -4.32 -1.75
N MET A 59 -10.86 -5.52 -1.22
CA MET A 59 -12.01 -6.25 -0.67
C MET A 59 -11.99 -6.24 0.85
N MET A 60 -12.63 -5.25 1.43
CA MET A 60 -12.74 -5.13 2.89
C MET A 60 -14.19 -4.89 3.27
N PRO A 61 -14.63 -5.41 4.42
CA PRO A 61 -16.05 -5.32 4.78
C PRO A 61 -16.51 -3.93 5.22
N ASP A 62 -15.63 -3.13 5.83
CA ASP A 62 -16.07 -1.84 6.36
C ASP A 62 -16.09 -0.74 5.29
N MET A 63 -15.16 -0.78 4.38
CA MET A 63 -15.06 0.24 3.36
C MET A 63 -14.32 -0.35 2.18
N ASP A 64 -14.92 -0.26 1.00
CA ASP A 64 -14.31 -0.74 -0.23
C ASP A 64 -12.98 -0.02 -0.45
N GLY A 65 -11.98 -0.74 -0.87
CA GLY A 65 -10.66 -0.16 -1.14
C GLY A 65 -10.69 0.95 -2.17
N TRP A 66 -11.62 0.90 -3.14
CA TRP A 66 -11.76 1.98 -4.11
C TRP A 66 -12.19 3.25 -3.44
N GLU A 67 -13.05 3.16 -2.46
CA GLU A 67 -13.47 4.33 -1.72
C GLU A 67 -12.31 4.94 -0.97
N VAL A 68 -11.46 4.08 -0.38
CA VAL A 68 -10.24 4.56 0.28
C VAL A 68 -9.37 5.29 -0.72
N TYR A 69 -9.17 4.70 -1.89
CA TYR A 69 -8.34 5.30 -2.93
C TYR A 69 -8.91 6.65 -3.37
N GLN A 70 -10.22 6.72 -3.59
CA GLN A 70 -10.85 7.96 -3.99
C GLN A 70 -10.69 9.06 -2.95
N GLN A 71 -10.84 8.70 -1.67
CA GLN A 71 -10.66 9.66 -0.61
C GLN A 71 -9.23 10.15 -0.52
N MET A 72 -8.26 9.25 -0.75
CA MET A 72 -6.87 9.65 -0.79
C MET A 72 -6.62 10.68 -1.91
N LYS A 73 -7.18 10.41 -3.09
CA LYS A 73 -6.95 11.30 -4.23
C LYS A 73 -7.63 12.65 -4.07
N ALA A 74 -8.66 12.72 -3.25
CA ALA A 74 -9.35 13.97 -2.98
C ALA A 74 -8.71 14.75 -1.83
N ASN A 75 -7.72 14.20 -1.17
CA ASN A 75 -7.10 14.81 0.00
C ASN A 75 -5.74 15.39 -0.38
N GLU A 76 -5.54 16.68 -0.08
CA GLU A 76 -4.30 17.36 -0.46
C GLU A 76 -3.06 16.74 0.16
N HIS A 77 -3.19 16.16 1.35
CA HIS A 77 -2.05 15.57 2.05
C HIS A 77 -1.78 14.13 1.66
N MET A 78 -2.67 13.51 0.88
CA MET A 78 -2.56 12.09 0.54
C MET A 78 -2.46 11.84 -0.96
N LYS A 79 -2.89 12.78 -1.77
CA LYS A 79 -3.09 12.50 -3.19
C LYS A 79 -1.81 12.14 -3.94
N SER A 80 -0.67 12.53 -3.42
CA SER A 80 0.62 12.24 -4.07
C SER A 80 1.23 10.93 -3.63
N ILE A 81 0.67 10.28 -2.61
CA ILE A 81 1.23 9.06 -2.08
C ILE A 81 0.96 7.91 -3.05
N PRO A 82 2.00 7.20 -3.50
CA PRO A 82 1.77 6.08 -4.43
C PRO A 82 1.04 4.94 -3.75
N VAL A 83 0.22 4.25 -4.53
CA VAL A 83 -0.62 3.16 -4.03
C VAL A 83 -0.38 1.91 -4.87
N ILE A 84 -0.16 0.78 -4.18
CA ILE A 84 -0.14 -0.53 -4.81
C ILE A 84 -1.37 -1.27 -4.32
N ILE A 85 -2.18 -1.75 -5.26
CA ILE A 85 -3.37 -2.54 -4.93
C ILE A 85 -2.93 -3.99 -4.68
N VAL A 86 -3.40 -4.56 -3.58
CA VAL A 86 -3.13 -5.97 -3.25
C VAL A 86 -4.48 -6.65 -3.11
N THR A 87 -4.84 -7.53 -4.02
CA THR A 87 -6.18 -8.10 -4.02
C THR A 87 -6.16 -9.59 -4.37
N ALA A 88 -7.13 -10.32 -3.83
CA ALA A 88 -7.21 -11.77 -4.03
C ALA A 88 -7.75 -12.16 -5.39
N LYS A 89 -8.44 -11.24 -6.07
CA LYS A 89 -9.13 -11.61 -7.31
C LYS A 89 -8.72 -10.78 -8.50
N ALA A 90 -8.24 -11.46 -9.53
CA ALA A 90 -7.87 -10.79 -10.77
C ALA A 90 -9.04 -10.02 -11.37
N GLN A 91 -10.27 -10.49 -11.13
CA GLN A 91 -11.46 -9.81 -11.63
C GLN A 91 -11.60 -8.39 -11.12
N SER A 92 -11.19 -8.17 -9.88
CA SER A 92 -11.27 -6.83 -9.31
C SER A 92 -10.34 -5.88 -10.03
N ILE A 93 -9.17 -6.41 -10.42
CA ILE A 93 -8.19 -5.62 -11.16
C ILE A 93 -8.71 -5.30 -12.55
N ASP A 94 -9.34 -6.28 -13.20
CA ASP A 94 -9.91 -6.06 -14.52
C ASP A 94 -10.94 -4.96 -14.51
N LYS A 95 -11.78 -4.92 -13.48
CA LYS A 95 -12.75 -3.86 -13.34
C LYS A 95 -12.11 -2.51 -13.27
N VAL A 96 -11.03 -2.43 -12.52
CA VAL A 96 -10.30 -1.20 -12.34
C VAL A 96 -9.72 -0.72 -13.66
N LEU A 97 -9.06 -1.61 -14.36
CA LEU A 97 -8.44 -1.26 -15.63
C LEU A 97 -9.50 -0.88 -16.65
N GLY A 98 -10.65 -1.54 -16.60
CA GLY A 98 -11.74 -1.25 -17.51
C GLY A 98 -12.37 0.11 -17.28
N LEU A 99 -12.33 0.58 -16.03
CA LEU A 99 -12.91 1.88 -15.71
C LEU A 99 -11.98 3.03 -16.06
N HIS A 100 -10.69 2.75 -16.21
CA HIS A 100 -9.68 3.77 -16.52
C HIS A 100 -9.71 4.94 -15.55
N ILE A 101 -10.26 4.74 -14.38
CA ILE A 101 -10.42 5.83 -13.43
C ILE A 101 -9.28 5.90 -12.44
N ALA A 102 -8.84 4.74 -11.98
CA ALA A 102 -7.81 4.69 -10.96
C ALA A 102 -6.44 4.69 -11.61
N LYS A 103 -5.56 5.49 -11.07
CA LYS A 103 -4.19 5.55 -11.54
C LYS A 103 -3.28 5.06 -10.43
N VAL A 104 -3.48 3.78 -10.10
CA VAL A 104 -2.61 3.18 -9.11
C VAL A 104 -1.27 2.86 -9.75
N GLU A 105 -0.23 2.87 -8.95
CA GLU A 105 1.11 2.67 -9.46
C GLU A 105 1.39 1.22 -9.83
N ASP A 106 0.74 0.28 -9.15
CA ASP A 106 0.90 -1.13 -9.49
C ASP A 106 -0.18 -1.93 -8.77
N TYR A 107 -0.25 -3.20 -9.09
CA TYR A 107 -1.15 -4.10 -8.39
C TYR A 107 -0.49 -5.48 -8.26
N ILE A 108 -0.86 -6.19 -7.20
CA ILE A 108 -0.36 -7.52 -6.91
C ILE A 108 -1.54 -8.40 -6.57
N THR A 109 -1.59 -9.61 -7.12
CA THR A 109 -2.66 -10.55 -6.79
C THR A 109 -2.19 -11.51 -5.72
N LYS A 110 -3.09 -11.84 -4.79
CA LYS A 110 -2.84 -12.83 -3.76
C LYS A 110 -3.14 -14.21 -4.33
N PRO A 111 -2.38 -15.21 -3.96
CA PRO A 111 -1.21 -15.15 -3.07
C PRO A 111 0.02 -14.65 -3.82
N PHE A 112 0.88 -13.98 -3.10
CA PHE A 112 2.12 -13.49 -3.68
C PHE A 112 3.29 -13.98 -2.84
N GLY A 113 4.47 -14.04 -3.46
CA GLY A 113 5.69 -14.39 -2.72
C GLY A 113 6.43 -13.15 -2.26
N PRO A 114 7.41 -13.33 -1.36
CA PRO A 114 8.20 -12.20 -0.87
C PRO A 114 8.91 -11.43 -1.98
N SER A 115 9.44 -12.15 -2.97
CA SER A 115 10.17 -11.49 -4.07
C SER A 115 9.25 -10.61 -4.89
N GLU A 116 8.04 -11.08 -5.12
CA GLU A 116 7.08 -10.33 -5.90
C GLU A 116 6.68 -9.04 -5.21
N LEU A 117 6.43 -9.13 -3.91
CA LEU A 117 6.06 -7.95 -3.13
C LEU A 117 7.22 -6.95 -3.09
N LEU A 118 8.43 -7.44 -2.81
CA LEU A 118 9.59 -6.58 -2.74
C LEU A 118 9.89 -5.90 -4.06
N ALA A 119 9.74 -6.63 -5.16
CA ALA A 119 10.01 -6.06 -6.47
C ALA A 119 9.04 -4.92 -6.79
N ALA A 120 7.76 -5.11 -6.48
CA ALA A 120 6.76 -4.08 -6.74
C ALA A 120 7.00 -2.85 -5.88
N VAL A 121 7.26 -3.07 -4.59
CA VAL A 121 7.47 -1.96 -3.65
C VAL A 121 8.72 -1.16 -4.06
N THR A 122 9.81 -1.85 -4.34
CA THR A 122 11.05 -1.20 -4.71
C THR A 122 10.88 -0.39 -6.00
N ARG A 123 10.21 -0.98 -6.99
CA ARG A 123 10.03 -0.30 -8.27
C ARG A 123 9.16 0.94 -8.13
N VAL A 124 8.05 0.83 -7.41
CA VAL A 124 7.14 1.96 -7.27
C VAL A 124 7.81 3.10 -6.50
N LEU A 125 8.53 2.77 -5.44
CA LEU A 125 9.24 3.80 -4.68
C LEU A 125 10.33 4.45 -5.50
N HIS A 126 11.06 3.66 -6.28
CA HIS A 126 12.11 4.20 -7.13
C HIS A 126 11.51 5.17 -8.16
N GLU A 127 10.40 4.81 -8.77
CA GLU A 127 9.75 5.66 -9.75
C GLU A 127 9.22 6.94 -9.12
N ALA A 128 8.91 6.90 -7.83
CA ALA A 128 8.46 8.08 -7.10
C ALA A 128 9.64 8.91 -6.58
N GLY A 129 10.86 8.50 -6.86
CA GLY A 129 12.04 9.23 -6.41
C GLY A 129 12.44 8.92 -4.97
N ILE A 130 11.96 7.81 -4.42
CA ILE A 130 12.25 7.44 -3.04
C ILE A 130 13.14 6.21 -3.04
N GLU A 131 14.29 6.30 -2.41
CA GLU A 131 15.23 5.21 -2.33
C GLU A 131 15.46 4.82 -0.89
N ILE A 132 15.57 3.52 -0.64
CA ILE A 132 15.87 3.06 0.69
C ILE A 132 17.37 2.84 0.78
N GLU A 133 17.98 3.42 1.80
CA GLU A 133 19.40 3.32 1.96
C GLU A 133 19.83 1.92 2.29
N GLY A 134 20.89 1.45 1.68
CA GLY A 134 21.42 0.13 1.93
C GLY A 134 20.68 -1.00 1.25
N ALA A 135 19.71 -0.68 0.43
CA ALA A 135 18.92 -1.73 -0.23
C ALA A 135 19.62 -2.27 -1.46
#